data_c5a1b5a389d9e76e03a55e07402c20b2
#
_entry.id   c5a1b5a389d9e76e03a55e07402c20b2
#
_cell.length_a   1.000
_cell.length_b   1.000
_cell.length_c   1.000
_cell.angle_alpha   90.00
_cell.angle_beta   90.00
_cell.angle_gamma   90.00
#
_symmetry.space_group_name_H-M   'P 1'
#
loop_
_entity.id
_entity.type
_entity.pdbx_description
1 polymer ?
#
loop_
_entity_poly.entity_id
_entity_poly.type
_entity_poly.pdbx_seq_one_letter_code
_entity_poly.pdbx_strand_id
1 'polypeptide(L)'
;MKKIVLIGASGHGKVVANIARLNGYEDISFLDDNEDNSVCGKYSVVGKTDSYKDFDCDFFVSIGNARVRKHIMEKLICDEKSLPVLIHPNSIIAEDVSIDVGTVVMAGTVINSGTSIGKGCIINTCSSVDHDNTIGDYVHIAVGTHLCGTVKVGNDTWIGAGATVINNISVCENCFVGAGAVVINDINESGTYVGVPAKKL
;
A
#
# COMPACT_ATOMS: atom_id res chain seq x y z
N MET A 1 -0.22 8.08 -25.22
CA MET A 1 -1.09 8.37 -24.06
C MET A 1 -0.89 7.25 -23.06
N LYS A 2 -0.39 7.57 -21.85
CA LYS A 2 -0.12 6.54 -20.82
C LYS A 2 -1.44 6.16 -20.15
N LYS A 3 -1.77 4.85 -20.20
CA LYS A 3 -3.05 4.32 -19.74
C LYS A 3 -2.86 3.42 -18.52
N ILE A 4 -3.77 3.50 -17.56
CA ILE A 4 -3.81 2.61 -16.38
C ILE A 4 -5.25 2.23 -16.03
N VAL A 5 -5.44 0.99 -15.67
CA VAL A 5 -6.69 0.49 -15.10
C VAL A 5 -6.49 0.19 -13.62
N LEU A 6 -7.29 0.82 -12.78
CA LEU A 6 -7.28 0.65 -11.32
C LEU A 6 -8.34 -0.37 -10.93
N ILE A 7 -7.97 -1.37 -10.12
CA ILE A 7 -8.92 -2.37 -9.61
C ILE A 7 -9.31 -2.01 -8.19
N GLY A 8 -10.61 -1.71 -7.99
CA GLY A 8 -11.18 -1.27 -6.71
C GLY A 8 -11.60 0.20 -6.73
N ALA A 9 -12.88 0.47 -7.02
CA ALA A 9 -13.48 1.81 -7.13
C ALA A 9 -14.02 2.31 -5.78
N SER A 10 -13.12 2.61 -4.84
CA SER A 10 -13.43 3.03 -3.47
C SER A 10 -12.85 4.39 -3.12
N GLY A 11 -12.98 4.82 -1.87
CA GLY A 11 -12.32 6.03 -1.37
C GLY A 11 -10.80 6.00 -1.55
N HIS A 12 -10.18 4.85 -1.28
CA HIS A 12 -8.74 4.62 -1.53
C HIS A 12 -8.43 4.70 -3.04
N GLY A 13 -9.28 4.08 -3.87
CA GLY A 13 -9.16 4.16 -5.32
C GLY A 13 -9.14 5.59 -5.86
N LYS A 14 -9.95 6.50 -5.29
CA LYS A 14 -9.92 7.94 -5.67
C LYS A 14 -8.56 8.57 -5.41
N VAL A 15 -7.93 8.26 -4.28
CA VAL A 15 -6.59 8.77 -3.93
C VAL A 15 -5.54 8.21 -4.88
N VAL A 16 -5.57 6.90 -5.14
CA VAL A 16 -4.66 6.24 -6.09
C VAL A 16 -4.80 6.81 -7.50
N ALA A 17 -6.03 7.05 -7.97
CA ALA A 17 -6.27 7.66 -9.29
C ALA A 17 -5.67 9.07 -9.41
N ASN A 18 -5.73 9.86 -8.33
CA ASN A 18 -5.05 11.15 -8.31
C ASN A 18 -3.53 11.01 -8.41
N ILE A 19 -2.94 10.04 -7.69
CA ILE A 19 -1.50 9.77 -7.74
C ILE A 19 -1.12 9.29 -9.15
N ALA A 20 -1.89 8.38 -9.75
CA ALA A 20 -1.67 7.94 -11.12
C ALA A 20 -1.66 9.12 -12.11
N ARG A 21 -2.59 10.06 -11.95
CA ARG A 21 -2.62 11.30 -12.76
C ARG A 21 -1.33 12.11 -12.61
N LEU A 22 -0.84 12.25 -11.37
CA LEU A 22 0.42 12.96 -11.08
C LEU A 22 1.65 12.23 -11.61
N ASN A 23 1.56 10.90 -11.83
CA ASN A 23 2.60 10.07 -12.46
C ASN A 23 2.49 10.03 -14.00
N GLY A 24 1.67 10.90 -14.59
CA GLY A 24 1.57 11.11 -16.03
C GLY A 24 0.61 10.16 -16.75
N TYR A 25 -0.26 9.44 -16.04
CA TYR A 25 -1.34 8.69 -16.66
C TYR A 25 -2.45 9.64 -17.11
N GLU A 26 -2.81 9.58 -18.37
CA GLU A 26 -3.81 10.47 -19.00
C GLU A 26 -5.15 9.76 -19.14
N ASP A 27 -5.16 8.46 -19.44
CA ASP A 27 -6.34 7.61 -19.52
C ASP A 27 -6.38 6.69 -18.28
N ILE A 28 -7.33 6.97 -17.38
CA ILE A 28 -7.52 6.27 -16.11
C ILE A 28 -8.96 5.78 -16.04
N SER A 29 -9.14 4.49 -15.81
CA SER A 29 -10.45 3.87 -15.58
C SER A 29 -10.38 2.87 -14.43
N PHE A 30 -11.54 2.40 -13.99
CA PHE A 30 -11.66 1.43 -12.91
C PHE A 30 -12.29 0.13 -13.37
N LEU A 31 -11.91 -0.96 -12.69
CA LEU A 31 -12.66 -2.20 -12.63
C LEU A 31 -13.12 -2.40 -11.19
N ASP A 32 -14.37 -2.81 -10.99
CA ASP A 32 -14.93 -3.08 -9.66
C ASP A 32 -16.07 -4.11 -9.76
N ASP A 33 -16.13 -5.00 -8.78
CA ASP A 33 -17.16 -6.06 -8.78
C ASP A 33 -18.49 -5.60 -8.19
N ASN A 34 -18.54 -4.42 -7.55
CA ASN A 34 -19.78 -3.80 -7.10
C ASN A 34 -20.49 -3.14 -8.28
N GLU A 35 -21.64 -3.71 -8.66
CA GLU A 35 -22.45 -3.27 -9.80
C GLU A 35 -23.09 -1.86 -9.60
N ASP A 36 -23.19 -1.39 -8.37
CA ASP A 36 -23.67 -0.04 -8.07
C ASP A 36 -22.64 1.05 -8.40
N ASN A 37 -21.37 0.67 -8.57
CA ASN A 37 -20.28 1.59 -8.88
C ASN A 37 -20.15 1.81 -10.39
N SER A 38 -20.74 2.87 -10.92
CA SER A 38 -20.54 3.29 -12.33
C SER A 38 -19.39 4.29 -12.51
N VAL A 39 -19.03 5.00 -11.43
CA VAL A 39 -17.96 6.00 -11.41
C VAL A 39 -17.21 6.00 -10.08
N CYS A 40 -15.91 6.33 -10.12
CA CYS A 40 -15.09 6.57 -8.94
C CYS A 40 -14.43 7.96 -9.06
N GLY A 41 -14.94 8.93 -8.32
CA GLY A 41 -14.59 10.33 -8.54
C GLY A 41 -15.07 10.80 -9.92
N LYS A 42 -14.13 11.20 -10.79
CA LYS A 42 -14.41 11.61 -12.18
C LYS A 42 -14.12 10.52 -13.22
N TYR A 43 -13.73 9.34 -12.80
CA TYR A 43 -13.32 8.23 -13.67
C TYR A 43 -14.40 7.18 -13.75
N SER A 44 -14.59 6.60 -14.95
CA SER A 44 -15.57 5.56 -15.19
C SER A 44 -15.13 4.21 -14.63
N VAL A 45 -16.08 3.42 -14.13
CA VAL A 45 -15.92 1.99 -13.91
C VAL A 45 -16.34 1.30 -15.21
N VAL A 46 -15.42 0.58 -15.85
CA VAL A 46 -15.58 0.06 -17.22
C VAL A 46 -15.81 -1.44 -17.27
N GLY A 47 -15.90 -2.11 -16.11
CA GLY A 47 -16.14 -3.53 -16.03
C GLY A 47 -15.87 -4.12 -14.65
N LYS A 48 -15.97 -5.43 -14.54
CA LYS A 48 -15.65 -6.22 -13.35
C LYS A 48 -14.15 -6.55 -13.30
N THR A 49 -13.66 -6.94 -12.13
CA THR A 49 -12.25 -7.27 -11.91
C THR A 49 -11.71 -8.23 -12.97
N ASP A 50 -12.41 -9.32 -13.28
CA ASP A 50 -11.94 -10.33 -14.24
C ASP A 50 -11.87 -9.83 -15.70
N SER A 51 -12.46 -8.66 -16.01
CA SER A 51 -12.34 -8.03 -17.34
C SER A 51 -10.93 -7.44 -17.60
N TYR A 52 -10.01 -7.48 -16.65
CA TYR A 52 -8.64 -6.98 -16.85
C TYR A 52 -7.94 -7.60 -18.08
N LYS A 53 -8.36 -8.80 -18.48
CA LYS A 53 -7.80 -9.51 -19.66
C LYS A 53 -8.05 -8.79 -20.99
N ASP A 54 -9.11 -7.99 -21.06
CA ASP A 54 -9.52 -7.25 -22.24
C ASP A 54 -8.70 -5.95 -22.44
N PHE A 55 -7.80 -5.64 -21.49
CA PHE A 55 -7.01 -4.41 -21.53
C PHE A 55 -5.52 -4.70 -21.69
N ASP A 56 -4.88 -3.91 -22.57
CA ASP A 56 -3.43 -3.88 -22.77
C ASP A 56 -2.89 -2.53 -22.26
N CYS A 57 -2.61 -2.47 -20.96
CA CYS A 57 -2.16 -1.26 -20.27
C CYS A 57 -1.55 -1.62 -18.91
N ASP A 58 -1.07 -0.61 -18.19
CA ASP A 58 -0.67 -0.77 -16.78
C ASP A 58 -1.88 -1.02 -15.87
N PHE A 59 -1.68 -1.79 -14.81
CA PHE A 59 -2.70 -2.07 -13.79
C PHE A 59 -2.22 -1.67 -12.40
N PHE A 60 -3.16 -1.30 -11.54
CA PHE A 60 -2.88 -1.09 -10.12
C PHE A 60 -4.07 -1.56 -9.26
N VAL A 61 -3.79 -2.31 -8.18
CA VAL A 61 -4.85 -2.79 -7.27
C VAL A 61 -5.03 -1.81 -6.12
N SER A 62 -6.10 -1.00 -6.19
CA SER A 62 -6.43 0.06 -5.24
C SER A 62 -7.38 -0.42 -4.13
N ILE A 63 -7.07 -1.59 -3.52
CA ILE A 63 -7.88 -2.24 -2.48
C ILE A 63 -7.08 -2.30 -1.17
N GLY A 64 -7.65 -1.75 -0.09
CA GLY A 64 -7.00 -1.71 1.23
C GLY A 64 -6.80 -3.08 1.88
N ASN A 65 -7.73 -4.02 1.68
CA ASN A 65 -7.62 -5.38 2.24
C ASN A 65 -6.45 -6.13 1.61
N ALA A 66 -5.44 -6.51 2.42
CA ALA A 66 -4.22 -7.15 1.95
C ALA A 66 -4.47 -8.47 1.23
N ARG A 67 -5.35 -9.34 1.75
CA ARG A 67 -5.66 -10.65 1.14
C ARG A 67 -6.28 -10.50 -0.24
N VAL A 68 -7.24 -9.58 -0.38
CA VAL A 68 -7.91 -9.30 -1.67
C VAL A 68 -6.90 -8.69 -2.64
N ARG A 69 -6.13 -7.70 -2.20
CA ARG A 69 -5.10 -7.05 -3.01
C ARG A 69 -4.06 -8.06 -3.51
N LYS A 70 -3.56 -8.92 -2.63
CA LYS A 70 -2.62 -10.00 -2.94
C LYS A 70 -3.19 -10.94 -4.00
N HIS A 71 -4.38 -11.48 -3.78
CA HIS A 71 -5.01 -12.43 -4.71
C HIS A 71 -5.15 -11.85 -6.13
N ILE A 72 -5.58 -10.59 -6.25
CA ILE A 72 -5.73 -9.94 -7.55
C ILE A 72 -4.36 -9.66 -8.17
N MET A 73 -3.40 -9.15 -7.40
CA MET A 73 -2.06 -8.88 -7.90
C MET A 73 -1.35 -10.15 -8.38
N GLU A 74 -1.49 -11.27 -7.67
CA GLU A 74 -0.91 -12.55 -8.08
C GLU A 74 -1.48 -13.04 -9.41
N LYS A 75 -2.78 -12.85 -9.69
CA LYS A 75 -3.37 -13.13 -11.00
C LYS A 75 -2.75 -12.24 -12.09
N LEU A 76 -2.65 -10.92 -11.83
CA LEU A 76 -2.08 -9.98 -12.78
C LEU A 76 -0.60 -10.29 -13.08
N ILE A 77 0.18 -10.66 -12.06
CA ILE A 77 1.58 -11.07 -12.22
C ILE A 77 1.69 -12.37 -13.05
N CYS A 78 0.83 -13.36 -12.76
CA CYS A 78 0.79 -14.62 -13.51
C CYS A 78 0.47 -14.40 -14.98
N ASP A 79 -0.40 -13.44 -15.29
CA ASP A 79 -0.77 -13.04 -16.65
C ASP A 79 0.18 -11.96 -17.24
N GLU A 80 1.37 -11.78 -16.65
CA GLU A 80 2.45 -10.87 -17.08
C GLU A 80 2.00 -9.41 -17.28
N LYS A 81 0.98 -8.96 -16.53
CA LYS A 81 0.51 -7.57 -16.60
C LYS A 81 1.49 -6.63 -15.89
N SER A 82 1.66 -5.43 -16.44
CA SER A 82 2.50 -4.37 -15.88
C SER A 82 1.85 -3.78 -14.62
N LEU A 83 2.60 -3.76 -13.51
CA LEU A 83 2.19 -3.24 -12.20
C LEU A 83 3.17 -2.15 -11.75
N PRO A 84 2.94 -0.88 -12.07
CA PRO A 84 3.85 0.20 -11.70
C PRO A 84 3.90 0.44 -10.19
N VAL A 85 4.99 1.02 -9.73
CA VAL A 85 5.04 1.73 -8.46
C VAL A 85 4.45 3.12 -8.68
N LEU A 86 3.50 3.53 -7.83
CA LEU A 86 2.89 4.86 -7.89
C LEU A 86 3.39 5.72 -6.72
N ILE A 87 4.08 6.81 -7.03
CA ILE A 87 4.70 7.68 -6.03
C ILE A 87 4.10 9.09 -6.14
N HIS A 88 3.53 9.58 -5.04
CA HIS A 88 3.08 10.97 -5.02
C HIS A 88 4.28 11.92 -5.07
N PRO A 89 4.30 12.96 -5.93
CA PRO A 89 5.47 13.83 -6.11
C PRO A 89 5.87 14.63 -4.84
N ASN A 90 4.97 14.77 -3.87
CA ASN A 90 5.26 15.40 -2.58
C ASN A 90 5.66 14.38 -1.49
N SER A 91 6.09 13.18 -1.85
CA SER A 91 6.80 12.28 -0.94
C SER A 91 8.30 12.55 -0.99
N ILE A 92 9.01 12.26 0.11
CA ILE A 92 10.46 12.40 0.22
C ILE A 92 11.04 11.00 0.37
N ILE A 93 11.81 10.55 -0.61
CA ILE A 93 12.36 9.19 -0.65
C ILE A 93 13.86 9.30 -0.89
N ALA A 94 14.67 8.66 -0.06
CA ALA A 94 16.12 8.61 -0.23
C ALA A 94 16.53 7.79 -1.48
N GLU A 95 17.67 8.11 -2.07
CA GLU A 95 18.09 7.56 -3.38
C GLU A 95 18.31 6.04 -3.39
N ASP A 96 18.68 5.47 -2.25
CA ASP A 96 18.99 4.05 -2.09
C ASP A 96 17.79 3.20 -1.58
N VAL A 97 16.60 3.78 -1.51
CA VAL A 97 15.37 3.07 -1.18
C VAL A 97 14.92 2.17 -2.34
N SER A 98 14.64 0.91 -2.05
CA SER A 98 14.02 -0.01 -3.01
C SER A 98 12.54 -0.17 -2.74
N ILE A 99 11.71 -0.06 -3.79
CA ILE A 99 10.25 -0.22 -3.71
C ILE A 99 9.80 -1.15 -4.83
N ASP A 100 9.13 -2.24 -4.47
CA ASP A 100 8.72 -3.26 -5.42
C ASP A 100 7.32 -2.97 -6.04
N VAL A 101 7.00 -3.70 -7.11
CA VAL A 101 5.84 -3.51 -8.00
C VAL A 101 4.51 -3.42 -7.28
N GLY A 102 3.58 -2.65 -7.84
CA GLY A 102 2.21 -2.51 -7.32
C GLY A 102 2.13 -1.81 -5.96
N THR A 103 3.21 -1.19 -5.49
CA THR A 103 3.26 -0.41 -4.25
C THR A 103 2.89 1.04 -4.53
N VAL A 104 2.14 1.66 -3.60
CA VAL A 104 1.81 3.09 -3.64
C VAL A 104 2.45 3.83 -2.46
N VAL A 105 3.09 4.96 -2.75
CA VAL A 105 3.59 5.92 -1.76
C VAL A 105 2.77 7.20 -1.86
N MET A 106 2.09 7.57 -0.78
CA MET A 106 1.15 8.70 -0.77
C MET A 106 1.79 10.02 -0.35
N ALA A 107 1.00 11.10 -0.45
CA ALA A 107 1.46 12.45 -0.17
C ALA A 107 2.04 12.63 1.24
N GLY A 108 3.13 13.38 1.36
CA GLY A 108 3.77 13.70 2.63
C GLY A 108 4.49 12.54 3.33
N THR A 109 4.58 11.39 2.66
CA THR A 109 5.36 10.25 3.16
C THR A 109 6.85 10.56 3.10
N VAL A 110 7.59 10.16 4.14
CA VAL A 110 9.06 10.22 4.19
C VAL A 110 9.61 8.81 4.31
N ILE A 111 10.54 8.41 3.43
CA ILE A 111 11.21 7.11 3.46
C ILE A 111 12.71 7.35 3.41
N ASN A 112 13.41 6.98 4.49
CA ASN A 112 14.83 7.23 4.65
C ASN A 112 15.71 6.08 4.13
N SER A 113 17.00 6.37 4.05
CA SER A 113 18.09 5.57 3.49
C SER A 113 18.13 4.12 4.01
N GLY A 114 18.57 3.17 3.17
CA GLY A 114 18.72 1.77 3.53
C GLY A 114 17.40 0.98 3.64
N THR A 115 16.26 1.61 3.34
CA THR A 115 14.93 0.97 3.47
C THR A 115 14.56 0.17 2.22
N SER A 116 14.00 -1.02 2.43
CA SER A 116 13.41 -1.86 1.38
C SER A 116 11.92 -2.09 1.63
N ILE A 117 11.10 -1.97 0.57
CA ILE A 117 9.64 -2.13 0.60
C ILE A 117 9.23 -3.15 -0.44
N GLY A 118 8.53 -4.19 -0.01
CA GLY A 118 8.02 -5.26 -0.84
C GLY A 118 6.88 -4.83 -1.78
N LYS A 119 6.37 -5.81 -2.53
CA LYS A 119 5.33 -5.60 -3.54
C LYS A 119 3.95 -5.36 -2.91
N GLY A 120 3.13 -4.61 -3.62
CA GLY A 120 1.74 -4.40 -3.26
C GLY A 120 1.52 -3.68 -1.94
N CYS A 121 2.49 -2.94 -1.44
CA CYS A 121 2.39 -2.18 -0.20
C CYS A 121 1.60 -0.88 -0.37
N ILE A 122 1.04 -0.40 0.74
CA ILE A 122 0.41 0.91 0.84
C ILE A 122 1.18 1.70 1.90
N ILE A 123 1.96 2.68 1.47
CA ILE A 123 2.65 3.61 2.36
C ILE A 123 1.83 4.90 2.35
N ASN A 124 0.98 5.03 3.37
CA ASN A 124 -0.14 5.96 3.33
C ASN A 124 0.27 7.40 3.73
N THR A 125 -0.65 8.33 3.53
CA THR A 125 -0.48 9.77 3.70
C THR A 125 0.20 10.14 5.00
N CYS A 126 1.25 11.00 4.91
CA CYS A 126 2.00 11.52 6.05
C CYS A 126 2.59 10.46 6.98
N SER A 127 2.81 9.23 6.51
CA SER A 127 3.57 8.24 7.27
C SER A 127 5.08 8.48 7.14
N SER A 128 5.86 7.98 8.09
CA SER A 128 7.32 7.99 8.00
C SER A 128 7.88 6.59 8.22
N VAL A 129 8.83 6.23 7.38
CA VAL A 129 9.63 5.01 7.46
C VAL A 129 11.08 5.46 7.55
N ASP A 130 11.67 5.34 8.73
CA ASP A 130 13.02 5.81 8.97
C ASP A 130 14.07 4.86 8.33
N HIS A 131 15.35 5.05 8.63
CA HIS A 131 16.46 4.36 7.97
C HIS A 131 16.49 2.85 8.26
N ASP A 132 17.05 2.05 7.34
CA ASP A 132 17.34 0.62 7.47
C ASP A 132 16.13 -0.26 7.78
N ASN A 133 14.94 0.15 7.33
CA ASN A 133 13.72 -0.64 7.51
C ASN A 133 13.57 -1.74 6.44
N THR A 134 12.96 -2.84 6.83
CA THR A 134 12.56 -3.91 5.91
C THR A 134 11.06 -4.12 6.00
N ILE A 135 10.33 -3.74 4.96
CA ILE A 135 8.88 -3.89 4.87
C ILE A 135 8.56 -5.02 3.90
N GLY A 136 7.88 -6.04 4.39
CA GLY A 136 7.48 -7.19 3.59
C GLY A 136 6.40 -6.88 2.55
N ASP A 137 5.93 -7.93 1.87
CA ASP A 137 4.91 -7.82 0.83
C ASP A 137 3.52 -7.50 1.40
N TYR A 138 2.73 -6.73 0.66
CA TYR A 138 1.33 -6.42 0.93
C TYR A 138 1.08 -5.72 2.28
N VAL A 139 2.09 -5.14 2.87
CA VAL A 139 2.00 -4.37 4.12
C VAL A 139 1.22 -3.08 3.88
N HIS A 140 0.45 -2.66 4.88
CA HIS A 140 -0.19 -1.35 4.90
C HIS A 140 0.32 -0.52 6.09
N ILE A 141 1.16 0.46 5.80
CA ILE A 141 1.54 1.51 6.75
C ILE A 141 0.49 2.60 6.64
N ALA A 142 -0.41 2.69 7.61
CA ALA A 142 -1.59 3.55 7.53
C ALA A 142 -1.24 5.05 7.70
N VAL A 143 -2.26 5.90 7.58
CA VAL A 143 -2.11 7.37 7.67
C VAL A 143 -1.40 7.79 8.95
N GLY A 144 -0.34 8.61 8.83
CA GLY A 144 0.39 9.17 9.98
C GLY A 144 1.10 8.15 10.86
N THR A 145 1.36 6.94 10.36
CA THR A 145 2.13 5.91 11.08
C THR A 145 3.61 6.24 11.05
N HIS A 146 4.32 5.97 12.13
CA HIS A 146 5.76 6.20 12.24
C HIS A 146 6.51 4.90 12.56
N LEU A 147 7.41 4.49 11.66
CA LEU A 147 8.38 3.43 11.90
C LEU A 147 9.74 4.09 12.15
N CYS A 148 10.33 3.86 13.33
CA CYS A 148 11.68 4.31 13.63
C CYS A 148 12.73 3.47 12.88
N GLY A 149 14.03 3.73 13.13
CA GLY A 149 15.10 3.05 12.41
C GLY A 149 15.18 1.53 12.67
N THR A 150 15.57 0.79 11.66
CA THR A 150 15.87 -0.67 11.74
C THR A 150 14.65 -1.52 12.17
N VAL A 151 13.44 -1.12 11.76
CA VAL A 151 12.20 -1.91 12.01
C VAL A 151 12.01 -2.92 10.87
N LYS A 152 11.54 -4.12 11.22
CA LYS A 152 11.12 -5.15 10.28
C LYS A 152 9.63 -5.39 10.41
N VAL A 153 8.90 -5.32 9.30
CA VAL A 153 7.45 -5.60 9.25
C VAL A 153 7.21 -6.75 8.29
N GLY A 154 6.67 -7.86 8.81
CA GLY A 154 6.37 -9.05 8.03
C GLY A 154 5.18 -8.85 7.08
N ASN A 155 5.06 -9.79 6.12
CA ASN A 155 4.06 -9.76 5.06
C ASN A 155 2.61 -9.63 5.58
N ASP A 156 1.73 -9.07 4.74
CA ASP A 156 0.29 -9.01 5.00
C ASP A 156 -0.09 -8.27 6.31
N THR A 157 0.85 -7.50 6.90
CA THR A 157 0.67 -6.78 8.16
C THR A 157 0.09 -5.38 7.93
N TRP A 158 -0.78 -4.97 8.84
CA TRP A 158 -1.36 -3.63 8.88
C TRP A 158 -0.88 -2.88 10.13
N ILE A 159 -0.17 -1.79 9.94
CA ILE A 159 0.18 -0.86 11.03
C ILE A 159 -0.82 0.30 10.97
N GLY A 160 -1.66 0.41 12.00
CA GLY A 160 -2.82 1.31 12.06
C GLY A 160 -2.46 2.79 12.10
N ALA A 161 -3.46 3.63 11.76
CA ALA A 161 -3.27 5.08 11.66
C ALA A 161 -2.69 5.69 12.95
N GLY A 162 -1.65 6.51 12.81
CA GLY A 162 -0.98 7.16 13.94
C GLY A 162 -0.23 6.21 14.89
N ALA A 163 -0.09 4.94 14.56
CA ALA A 163 0.71 4.03 15.37
C ALA A 163 2.21 4.33 15.24
N THR A 164 2.96 4.01 16.28
CA THR A 164 4.42 4.16 16.30
C THR A 164 5.08 2.82 16.63
N VAL A 165 6.09 2.45 15.86
CA VAL A 165 6.97 1.32 16.15
C VAL A 165 8.36 1.88 16.46
N ILE A 166 8.88 1.63 17.68
CA ILE A 166 10.19 2.14 18.06
C ILE A 166 11.32 1.40 17.31
N ASN A 167 12.53 1.93 17.36
CA ASN A 167 13.68 1.39 16.65
C ASN A 167 14.04 -0.06 17.06
N ASN A 168 14.60 -0.82 16.12
CA ASN A 168 15.07 -2.20 16.26
C ASN A 168 13.97 -3.23 16.59
N ILE A 169 12.71 -2.95 16.27
CA ILE A 169 11.59 -3.86 16.51
C ILE A 169 11.27 -4.69 15.26
N SER A 170 10.95 -5.96 15.50
CA SER A 170 10.40 -6.86 14.47
C SER A 170 8.93 -7.15 14.74
N VAL A 171 8.09 -6.95 13.72
CA VAL A 171 6.67 -7.32 13.71
C VAL A 171 6.50 -8.46 12.72
N CYS A 172 6.04 -9.62 13.18
CA CYS A 172 5.85 -10.78 12.31
C CYS A 172 4.72 -10.54 11.28
N GLU A 173 4.54 -11.47 10.38
CA GLU A 173 3.51 -11.42 9.35
C GLU A 173 2.08 -11.56 9.90
N ASN A 174 1.10 -11.13 9.10
CA ASN A 174 -0.34 -11.23 9.44
C ASN A 174 -0.71 -10.57 10.77
N CYS A 175 -0.06 -9.48 11.13
CA CYS A 175 -0.38 -8.68 12.31
C CYS A 175 -1.29 -7.51 11.97
N PHE A 176 -2.16 -7.16 12.91
CA PHE A 176 -2.94 -5.93 12.90
C PHE A 176 -2.57 -5.08 14.12
N VAL A 177 -1.82 -4.02 13.91
CA VAL A 177 -1.52 -3.03 14.95
C VAL A 177 -2.58 -1.95 14.91
N GLY A 178 -3.29 -1.74 16.00
CA GLY A 178 -4.40 -0.78 16.10
C GLY A 178 -3.95 0.68 15.95
N ALA A 179 -4.90 1.55 15.61
CA ALA A 179 -4.64 2.98 15.49
C ALA A 179 -4.11 3.58 16.81
N GLY A 180 -3.09 4.44 16.73
CA GLY A 180 -2.48 5.10 17.87
C GLY A 180 -1.70 4.18 18.83
N ALA A 181 -1.51 2.91 18.49
CA ALA A 181 -0.73 1.99 19.30
C ALA A 181 0.77 2.32 19.27
N VAL A 182 1.48 2.03 20.36
CA VAL A 182 2.94 2.18 20.45
C VAL A 182 3.58 0.82 20.68
N VAL A 183 4.26 0.31 19.67
CA VAL A 183 4.96 -0.98 19.73
C VAL A 183 6.37 -0.77 20.26
N ILE A 184 6.66 -1.33 21.43
CA ILE A 184 7.94 -1.18 22.14
C ILE A 184 8.69 -2.52 22.32
N ASN A 185 8.11 -3.63 21.87
CA ASN A 185 8.72 -4.95 21.91
C ASN A 185 8.41 -5.69 20.60
N ASP A 186 9.22 -6.68 20.28
CA ASP A 186 8.98 -7.55 19.14
C ASP A 186 7.61 -8.22 19.22
N ILE A 187 6.95 -8.30 18.08
CA ILE A 187 5.71 -9.05 17.89
C ILE A 187 6.05 -10.34 17.13
N ASN A 188 6.08 -11.46 17.85
CA ASN A 188 6.51 -12.77 17.31
C ASN A 188 5.33 -13.67 16.93
N GLU A 189 4.09 -13.27 17.23
CA GLU A 189 2.89 -14.03 16.93
C GLU A 189 1.90 -13.17 16.15
N SER A 190 1.28 -13.74 15.11
CA SER A 190 0.22 -13.07 14.39
C SER A 190 -0.98 -12.75 15.30
N GLY A 191 -1.67 -11.66 15.02
CA GLY A 191 -2.83 -11.24 15.82
C GLY A 191 -3.04 -9.73 15.81
N THR A 192 -3.95 -9.28 16.68
CA THR A 192 -4.29 -7.87 16.86
C THR A 192 -3.61 -7.32 18.11
N TYR A 193 -2.91 -6.20 17.95
CA TYR A 193 -2.17 -5.53 19.02
C TYR A 193 -2.64 -4.08 19.16
N VAL A 194 -2.99 -3.65 20.36
CA VAL A 194 -3.55 -2.31 20.61
C VAL A 194 -2.98 -1.69 21.89
N GLY A 195 -3.04 -0.36 21.98
CA GLY A 195 -2.75 0.40 23.19
C GLY A 195 -1.33 0.95 23.26
N VAL A 196 -1.03 1.61 24.41
CA VAL A 196 0.25 2.24 24.71
C VAL A 196 0.69 1.75 26.09
N PRO A 197 1.65 0.79 26.17
CA PRO A 197 2.25 0.07 25.07
C PRO A 197 1.30 -0.93 24.41
N ALA A 198 1.59 -1.31 23.16
CA ALA A 198 0.78 -2.26 22.41
C ALA A 198 0.81 -3.65 23.06
N LYS A 199 -0.38 -4.25 23.22
CA LYS A 199 -0.55 -5.61 23.76
C LYS A 199 -1.50 -6.39 22.85
N LYS A 200 -1.29 -7.70 22.77
CA LYS A 200 -2.18 -8.61 22.05
C LYS A 200 -3.56 -8.63 22.71
N LEU A 201 -4.63 -8.54 21.88
CA LEU A 201 -6.01 -8.74 22.29
C LEU A 201 -6.32 -10.22 22.51
#